data_195a9eade65331376ebfc1667ec10a6d
#
_entry.id   195a9eade65331376ebfc1667ec10a6d
#
_cell.length_a   1.000
_cell.length_b   1.000
_cell.length_c   1.000
_cell.angle_alpha   90.00
_cell.angle_beta   90.00
_cell.angle_gamma   90.00
#
_symmetry.space_group_name_H-M   'P 1'
#
loop_
_entity.id
_entity.type
_entity.pdbx_description
1 polymer ?
#
loop_
_entity_poly.entity_id
_entity_poly.type
_entity_poly.pdbx_seq_one_letter_code
_entity_poly.pdbx_strand_id
1 'polypeptide(L)'
;MGGIVGKPESATSTWMPETKLEAKMVEAMQRRAAEGTALKSFNSIILKFPKIDDSLRNCKAIFEKFDEDSNGTIDHEELKKCFHKLEIKFTEEEINDLFEACDINKDMGMKFNEFIVLLCLVYLLKDDPTALRALEATFETLVDAFVFLDKNKDGYVSRSEMTQAVTESGEGSTGRIAIKRFEEMDWDKNGMVNFKEFLFAFTRWCGVGENEDEEEGEEKN
;
A
#
# COMPACT_ATOMS: atom_id res chain seq x y z
N MET A 1 -27.44 -39.69 -24.21
CA MET A 1 -26.26 -39.54 -23.33
C MET A 1 -25.37 -38.46 -23.93
N GLY A 2 -25.53 -37.24 -23.51
CA GLY A 2 -24.73 -36.10 -23.96
C GLY A 2 -23.91 -35.60 -22.79
N GLY A 3 -22.59 -35.92 -22.82
CA GLY A 3 -21.63 -35.45 -21.85
C GLY A 3 -21.33 -33.96 -22.09
N ILE A 4 -21.63 -33.13 -21.11
CA ILE A 4 -21.20 -31.75 -21.05
C ILE A 4 -19.71 -31.77 -20.60
N VAL A 5 -18.82 -31.61 -21.59
CA VAL A 5 -17.41 -31.36 -21.31
C VAL A 5 -17.29 -29.92 -20.81
N GLY A 6 -17.17 -29.75 -19.50
CA GLY A 6 -16.79 -28.48 -18.94
C GLY A 6 -15.42 -28.05 -19.46
N LYS A 7 -15.36 -26.89 -20.09
CA LYS A 7 -14.07 -26.25 -20.43
C LYS A 7 -13.32 -25.95 -19.12
N PRO A 8 -12.02 -26.20 -19.05
CA PRO A 8 -11.22 -25.71 -17.94
C PRO A 8 -11.12 -24.18 -18.07
N GLU A 9 -11.61 -23.48 -17.07
CA GLU A 9 -11.26 -22.06 -16.84
C GLU A 9 -9.81 -21.99 -16.36
N SER A 10 -8.90 -21.99 -17.31
CA SER A 10 -7.51 -21.58 -17.10
C SER A 10 -7.17 -20.49 -18.11
N ALA A 11 -7.86 -19.38 -18.02
CA ALA A 11 -7.33 -18.14 -18.54
C ALA A 11 -6.64 -17.44 -17.36
N THR A 12 -5.35 -17.62 -17.23
CA THR A 12 -4.49 -16.69 -16.49
C THR A 12 -4.64 -15.36 -17.22
N SER A 13 -5.57 -14.53 -16.74
CA SER A 13 -5.62 -13.12 -17.12
C SER A 13 -4.32 -12.52 -16.66
N THR A 14 -3.36 -12.35 -17.58
CA THR A 14 -2.13 -11.64 -17.30
C THR A 14 -2.51 -10.16 -17.23
N TRP A 15 -2.73 -9.65 -16.02
CA TRP A 15 -2.85 -8.22 -15.80
C TRP A 15 -1.58 -7.54 -16.29
N MET A 16 -1.75 -6.43 -16.98
CA MET A 16 -0.62 -5.63 -17.43
C MET A 16 -0.66 -4.30 -16.67
N PRO A 17 0.49 -3.86 -16.11
CA PRO A 17 0.60 -2.57 -15.46
C PRO A 17 0.16 -1.43 -16.38
N GLU A 18 -0.63 -0.49 -15.86
CA GLU A 18 -1.14 0.65 -16.63
C GLU A 18 -0.10 1.77 -16.77
N THR A 19 0.81 1.88 -15.79
CA THR A 19 1.85 2.90 -15.76
C THR A 19 3.25 2.32 -15.63
N LYS A 20 4.28 3.11 -15.98
CA LYS A 20 5.68 2.73 -15.76
C LYS A 20 5.99 2.50 -14.28
N LEU A 21 5.40 3.30 -13.39
CA LEU A 21 5.58 3.18 -11.95
C LEU A 21 4.97 1.87 -11.47
N GLU A 22 3.77 1.54 -11.89
CA GLU A 22 3.11 0.29 -11.55
C GLU A 22 3.93 -0.92 -12.03
N ALA A 23 4.46 -0.88 -13.25
CA ALA A 23 5.35 -1.93 -13.74
C ALA A 23 6.57 -2.13 -12.84
N LYS A 24 7.21 -1.03 -12.38
CA LYS A 24 8.34 -1.11 -11.42
C LYS A 24 7.90 -1.68 -10.07
N MET A 25 6.70 -1.33 -9.59
CA MET A 25 6.16 -1.86 -8.34
C MET A 25 5.91 -3.36 -8.45
N VAL A 26 5.28 -3.81 -9.53
CA VAL A 26 5.03 -5.25 -9.79
C VAL A 26 6.35 -6.02 -9.86
N GLU A 27 7.34 -5.53 -10.60
CA GLU A 27 8.67 -6.16 -10.69
C GLU A 27 9.34 -6.24 -9.31
N ALA A 28 9.28 -5.17 -8.52
CA ALA A 28 9.85 -5.15 -7.17
C ALA A 28 9.12 -6.14 -6.24
N MET A 29 7.79 -6.24 -6.32
CA MET A 29 7.00 -7.20 -5.56
C MET A 29 7.32 -8.65 -5.95
N GLN A 30 7.45 -8.94 -7.24
CA GLN A 30 7.83 -10.28 -7.72
C GLN A 30 9.23 -10.66 -7.24
N ARG A 31 10.18 -9.73 -7.21
CA ARG A 31 11.51 -9.94 -6.64
C ARG A 31 11.43 -10.27 -5.14
N ARG A 32 10.68 -9.50 -4.36
CA ARG A 32 10.46 -9.77 -2.93
C ARG A 32 9.75 -11.11 -2.70
N ALA A 33 8.77 -11.45 -3.52
CA ALA A 33 8.07 -12.73 -3.45
C ALA A 33 9.00 -13.93 -3.75
N ALA A 34 10.03 -13.74 -4.58
CA ALA A 34 11.05 -14.78 -4.85
C ALA A 34 11.96 -15.02 -3.62
N GLU A 35 12.22 -14.00 -2.82
CA GLU A 35 12.98 -14.12 -1.55
C GLU A 35 12.14 -14.84 -0.47
N GLY A 36 10.82 -14.82 -0.60
CA GLY A 36 9.86 -15.40 0.35
C GLY A 36 9.50 -14.43 1.47
N THR A 37 8.52 -14.81 2.28
CA THR A 37 8.06 -14.02 3.43
C THR A 37 8.17 -14.83 4.72
N ALA A 38 8.48 -14.16 5.83
CA ALA A 38 8.47 -14.74 7.17
C ALA A 38 7.05 -14.96 7.72
N LEU A 39 6.03 -14.39 7.08
CA LEU A 39 4.64 -14.48 7.51
C LEU A 39 4.05 -15.85 7.17
N LYS A 40 3.45 -16.50 8.16
CA LYS A 40 2.88 -17.85 8.03
C LYS A 40 1.36 -17.89 8.06
N SER A 41 0.72 -16.78 8.46
CA SER A 41 -0.75 -16.70 8.56
C SER A 41 -1.20 -15.24 8.54
N PHE A 42 -2.45 -15.02 8.11
CA PHE A 42 -3.07 -13.70 8.16
C PHE A 42 -3.12 -13.13 9.59
N ASN A 43 -3.36 -13.97 10.59
CA ASN A 43 -3.34 -13.56 11.98
C ASN A 43 -1.97 -13.02 12.43
N SER A 44 -0.87 -13.51 11.87
CA SER A 44 0.46 -12.98 12.18
C SER A 44 0.66 -11.55 11.65
N ILE A 45 -0.07 -11.16 10.62
CA ILE A 45 -0.11 -9.76 10.12
C ILE A 45 -0.88 -8.91 11.12
N ILE A 46 -2.09 -9.33 11.51
CA ILE A 46 -2.96 -8.60 12.43
C ILE A 46 -2.25 -8.36 13.78
N LEU A 47 -1.52 -9.33 14.29
CA LEU A 47 -0.78 -9.20 15.56
C LEU A 47 0.36 -8.15 15.49
N LYS A 48 0.81 -7.81 14.30
CA LYS A 48 1.84 -6.76 14.11
C LYS A 48 1.24 -5.35 13.97
N PHE A 49 -0.06 -5.21 13.72
CA PHE A 49 -0.71 -3.92 13.51
C PHE A 49 -0.43 -2.86 14.59
N PRO A 50 -0.51 -3.15 15.91
CA PRO A 50 -0.22 -2.12 16.90
C PRO A 50 1.18 -1.53 16.81
N LYS A 51 2.18 -2.37 16.50
CA LYS A 51 3.57 -1.91 16.32
C LYS A 51 3.76 -1.11 15.04
N ILE A 52 3.03 -1.47 13.99
CA ILE A 52 3.03 -0.74 12.72
C ILE A 52 2.39 0.62 12.92
N ASP A 53 1.24 0.69 13.59
CA ASP A 53 0.56 1.94 13.90
C ASP A 53 1.47 2.90 14.68
N ASP A 54 2.09 2.45 15.77
CA ASP A 54 3.04 3.26 16.52
C ASP A 54 4.20 3.77 15.65
N SER A 55 4.73 2.92 14.77
CA SER A 55 5.84 3.31 13.88
C SER A 55 5.39 4.31 12.81
N LEU A 56 4.19 4.13 12.26
CA LEU A 56 3.64 5.06 11.27
C LEU A 56 3.34 6.43 11.89
N ARG A 57 2.84 6.47 13.13
CA ARG A 57 2.66 7.73 13.86
C ARG A 57 3.98 8.47 14.08
N ASN A 58 5.10 7.76 14.26
CA ASN A 58 6.43 8.37 14.35
C ASN A 58 6.87 9.03 13.02
N CYS A 59 6.26 8.66 11.88
CA CYS A 59 6.49 9.35 10.61
C CYS A 59 5.95 10.79 10.62
N LYS A 60 5.05 11.15 11.56
CA LYS A 60 4.48 12.50 11.63
C LYS A 60 5.57 13.55 11.87
N ALA A 61 6.55 13.26 12.69
CA ALA A 61 7.69 14.15 12.90
C ALA A 61 8.56 14.34 11.62
N ILE A 62 8.58 13.34 10.76
CA ILE A 62 9.25 13.44 9.45
C ILE A 62 8.40 14.30 8.51
N PHE A 63 7.09 14.07 8.46
CA PHE A 63 6.14 14.83 7.67
C PHE A 63 6.22 16.33 8.02
N GLU A 64 6.04 16.67 9.30
CA GLU A 64 6.11 18.05 9.81
C GLU A 64 7.44 18.77 9.54
N LYS A 65 8.52 18.01 9.40
CA LYS A 65 9.83 18.58 9.03
C LYS A 65 9.90 18.98 7.56
N PHE A 66 9.12 18.35 6.69
CA PHE A 66 9.12 18.58 5.25
C PHE A 66 7.97 19.47 4.78
N ASP A 67 6.89 19.55 5.53
CA ASP A 67 5.84 20.56 5.42
C ASP A 67 6.41 21.90 5.94
N GLU A 68 7.15 22.61 5.06
CA GLU A 68 7.92 23.81 5.46
C GLU A 68 7.02 25.01 5.77
N ASP A 69 5.87 25.12 5.12
CA ASP A 69 4.91 26.21 5.33
C ASP A 69 3.81 25.86 6.34
N SER A 70 3.83 24.62 6.86
CA SER A 70 2.88 24.11 7.86
C SER A 70 1.41 24.21 7.42
N ASN A 71 1.17 23.95 6.12
CA ASN A 71 -0.18 23.94 5.54
C ASN A 71 -0.89 22.59 5.70
N GLY A 72 -0.23 21.57 6.30
CA GLY A 72 -0.77 20.23 6.52
C GLY A 72 -0.61 19.29 5.33
N THR A 73 0.07 19.72 4.28
CA THR A 73 0.36 18.89 3.09
C THR A 73 1.81 19.05 2.66
N ILE A 74 2.32 18.11 1.89
CA ILE A 74 3.63 18.22 1.23
C ILE A 74 3.38 18.44 -0.24
N ASP A 75 3.76 19.59 -0.75
CA ASP A 75 3.68 19.90 -2.17
C ASP A 75 4.86 19.30 -2.97
N HIS A 76 4.81 19.47 -4.29
CA HIS A 76 5.81 18.90 -5.19
C HIS A 76 7.23 19.45 -4.95
N GLU A 77 7.38 20.73 -4.61
CA GLU A 77 8.69 21.35 -4.35
C GLU A 77 9.24 20.91 -2.98
N GLU A 78 8.38 20.76 -2.00
CA GLU A 78 8.73 20.23 -0.68
C GLU A 78 9.15 18.76 -0.78
N LEU A 79 8.44 17.97 -1.62
CA LEU A 79 8.82 16.58 -1.89
C LEU A 79 10.21 16.47 -2.53
N LYS A 80 10.55 17.32 -3.49
CA LYS A 80 11.90 17.36 -4.08
C LYS A 80 12.96 17.65 -3.03
N LYS A 81 12.70 18.63 -2.17
CA LYS A 81 13.60 18.97 -1.06
C LYS A 81 13.70 17.81 -0.06
N CYS A 82 12.58 17.11 0.20
CA CYS A 82 12.55 15.93 1.03
C CYS A 82 13.50 14.85 0.50
N PHE A 83 13.37 14.47 -0.77
CA PHE A 83 14.25 13.47 -1.38
C PHE A 83 15.71 13.90 -1.40
N HIS A 84 15.99 15.16 -1.67
CA HIS A 84 17.36 15.68 -1.60
C HIS A 84 17.94 15.59 -0.18
N LYS A 85 17.17 15.99 0.85
CA LYS A 85 17.62 15.90 2.26
C LYS A 85 17.79 14.45 2.75
N LEU A 86 17.00 13.53 2.21
CA LEU A 86 17.08 12.10 2.49
C LEU A 86 18.11 11.37 1.62
N GLU A 87 18.85 12.10 0.76
CA GLU A 87 19.82 11.54 -0.18
C GLU A 87 19.24 10.47 -1.12
N ILE A 88 17.93 10.50 -1.34
CA ILE A 88 17.22 9.58 -2.24
C ILE A 88 17.28 10.15 -3.66
N LYS A 89 17.90 9.40 -4.57
CA LYS A 89 18.09 9.82 -5.95
C LYS A 89 16.94 9.33 -6.82
N PHE A 90 16.11 10.27 -7.25
CA PHE A 90 15.10 10.09 -8.30
C PHE A 90 15.29 11.14 -9.37
N THR A 91 14.89 10.81 -10.59
CA THR A 91 14.75 11.80 -11.67
C THR A 91 13.50 12.64 -11.45
N GLU A 92 13.42 13.81 -12.09
CA GLU A 92 12.21 14.64 -12.04
C GLU A 92 10.97 13.87 -12.52
N GLU A 93 11.09 13.04 -13.57
CA GLU A 93 10.00 12.19 -14.07
C GLU A 93 9.54 11.20 -12.99
N GLU A 94 10.47 10.54 -12.29
CA GLU A 94 10.13 9.60 -11.20
C GLU A 94 9.49 10.28 -9.99
N ILE A 95 9.92 11.52 -9.67
CA ILE A 95 9.30 12.31 -8.61
C ILE A 95 7.86 12.67 -8.98
N ASN A 96 7.64 13.11 -10.21
CA ASN A 96 6.30 13.42 -10.71
C ASN A 96 5.40 12.18 -10.70
N ASP A 97 5.88 11.05 -11.22
CA ASP A 97 5.13 9.79 -11.22
C ASP A 97 4.74 9.34 -9.81
N LEU A 98 5.65 9.47 -8.84
CA LEU A 98 5.41 9.14 -7.44
C LEU A 98 4.40 10.10 -6.79
N PHE A 99 4.55 11.41 -7.06
CA PHE A 99 3.64 12.43 -6.54
C PHE A 99 2.22 12.18 -7.05
N GLU A 100 2.04 12.09 -8.37
CA GLU A 100 0.73 11.84 -9.00
C GLU A 100 0.10 10.51 -8.55
N ALA A 101 0.94 9.50 -8.32
CA ALA A 101 0.43 8.21 -7.85
C ALA A 101 -0.06 8.24 -6.41
N CYS A 102 0.51 9.10 -5.56
CA CYS A 102 0.18 9.18 -4.14
C CYS A 102 -0.82 10.29 -3.81
N ASP A 103 -0.89 11.36 -4.60
CA ASP A 103 -1.92 12.41 -4.50
C ASP A 103 -3.26 11.88 -5.04
N ILE A 104 -4.00 11.21 -4.16
CA ILE A 104 -5.24 10.52 -4.52
C ILE A 104 -6.38 11.48 -4.76
N ASN A 105 -6.50 12.48 -3.92
CA ASN A 105 -7.58 13.45 -3.97
C ASN A 105 -7.35 14.52 -5.05
N LYS A 106 -6.13 14.53 -5.66
CA LYS A 106 -5.71 15.46 -6.72
C LYS A 106 -5.82 16.93 -6.31
N ASP A 107 -5.52 17.21 -5.05
CA ASP A 107 -5.50 18.59 -4.52
C ASP A 107 -4.10 19.25 -4.62
N MET A 108 -3.14 18.55 -5.23
CA MET A 108 -1.77 19.01 -5.46
C MET A 108 -0.92 19.11 -4.19
N GLY A 109 -1.35 18.45 -3.11
CA GLY A 109 -0.62 18.36 -1.85
C GLY A 109 -0.79 16.99 -1.20
N MET A 110 0.29 16.36 -0.80
CA MET A 110 0.23 15.07 -0.10
C MET A 110 -0.12 15.26 1.36
N LYS A 111 -1.25 14.73 1.79
CA LYS A 111 -1.60 14.58 3.21
C LYS A 111 -0.72 13.51 3.87
N PHE A 112 -0.77 13.44 5.19
CA PHE A 112 0.09 12.55 5.96
C PHE A 112 -0.06 11.06 5.59
N ASN A 113 -1.26 10.55 5.36
CA ASN A 113 -1.49 9.17 4.91
C ASN A 113 -0.91 8.89 3.52
N GLU A 114 -1.01 9.85 2.59
CA GLU A 114 -0.45 9.79 1.25
C GLU A 114 1.08 9.79 1.27
N PHE A 115 1.66 10.61 2.15
CA PHE A 115 3.10 10.65 2.38
C PHE A 115 3.66 9.33 2.93
N ILE A 116 2.94 8.65 3.84
CA ILE A 116 3.33 7.33 4.32
C ILE A 116 3.34 6.31 3.17
N VAL A 117 2.32 6.32 2.32
CA VAL A 117 2.28 5.44 1.14
C VAL A 117 3.47 5.73 0.24
N LEU A 118 3.77 7.00 -0.04
CA LEU A 118 4.95 7.40 -0.80
C LEU A 118 6.24 6.84 -0.19
N LEU A 119 6.48 7.01 1.11
CA LEU A 119 7.69 6.50 1.77
C LEU A 119 7.82 4.98 1.66
N CYS A 120 6.70 4.25 1.76
CA CYS A 120 6.69 2.80 1.60
C CYS A 120 6.98 2.39 0.15
N LEU A 121 6.47 3.11 -0.85
CA LEU A 121 6.81 2.89 -2.25
C LEU A 121 8.29 3.19 -2.53
N VAL A 122 8.82 4.26 -1.94
CA VAL A 122 10.26 4.57 -2.02
C VAL A 122 11.11 3.44 -1.44
N TYR A 123 10.71 2.92 -0.27
CA TYR A 123 11.36 1.75 0.34
C TYR A 123 11.35 0.52 -0.58
N LEU A 124 10.21 0.24 -1.22
CA LEU A 124 10.09 -0.89 -2.14
C LEU A 124 10.96 -0.73 -3.39
N LEU A 125 11.05 0.49 -3.93
CA LEU A 125 11.68 0.78 -5.23
C LEU A 125 13.19 1.02 -5.14
N LYS A 126 13.73 1.28 -3.93
CA LYS A 126 15.17 1.52 -3.70
C LYS A 126 15.80 0.39 -2.89
N ASP A 127 16.94 -0.09 -3.34
CA ASP A 127 17.60 -1.26 -2.76
C ASP A 127 18.20 -1.02 -1.37
N ASP A 128 18.48 0.22 -0.95
CA ASP A 128 18.93 0.57 0.41
C ASP A 128 18.63 2.05 0.73
N PRO A 129 17.40 2.38 1.12
CA PRO A 129 17.10 3.73 1.57
C PRO A 129 17.59 3.93 3.02
N THR A 130 18.88 4.18 3.20
CA THR A 130 19.50 4.39 4.52
C THR A 130 18.76 5.41 5.38
N ALA A 131 18.13 6.39 4.74
CA ALA A 131 17.30 7.41 5.39
C ALA A 131 16.00 6.84 6.00
N LEU A 132 15.53 5.68 5.53
CA LEU A 132 14.29 5.04 6.00
C LEU A 132 14.55 3.85 6.94
N ARG A 133 15.80 3.64 7.40
CA ARG A 133 16.15 2.51 8.29
C ARG A 133 15.30 2.43 9.56
N ALA A 134 14.93 3.56 10.12
CA ALA A 134 14.06 3.57 11.31
C ALA A 134 12.65 2.98 11.03
N LEU A 135 12.22 2.96 9.78
CA LEU A 135 10.92 2.47 9.32
C LEU A 135 11.02 1.14 8.58
N GLU A 136 12.24 0.64 8.35
CA GLU A 136 12.52 -0.56 7.56
C GLU A 136 11.68 -1.77 8.03
N ALA A 137 11.72 -2.09 9.31
CA ALA A 137 10.97 -3.22 9.86
C ALA A 137 9.44 -3.09 9.67
N THR A 138 8.93 -1.86 9.65
CA THR A 138 7.51 -1.56 9.42
C THR A 138 7.15 -1.75 7.95
N PHE A 139 7.92 -1.14 7.06
CA PHE A 139 7.70 -1.26 5.61
C PHE A 139 7.94 -2.67 5.12
N GLU A 140 8.96 -3.37 5.63
CA GLU A 140 9.19 -4.77 5.34
C GLU A 140 7.99 -5.64 5.74
N THR A 141 7.38 -5.37 6.90
CA THR A 141 6.17 -6.08 7.33
C THR A 141 4.98 -5.84 6.39
N LEU A 142 4.83 -4.61 5.86
CA LEU A 142 3.76 -4.29 4.90
C LEU A 142 3.99 -4.97 3.55
N VAL A 143 5.23 -4.96 3.06
CA VAL A 143 5.63 -5.70 1.85
C VAL A 143 5.38 -7.20 2.03
N ASP A 144 5.82 -7.77 3.14
CA ASP A 144 5.62 -9.18 3.47
C ASP A 144 4.13 -9.54 3.56
N ALA A 145 3.30 -8.64 4.10
CA ALA A 145 1.86 -8.85 4.19
C ALA A 145 1.23 -8.95 2.79
N PHE A 146 1.61 -8.07 1.88
CA PHE A 146 1.15 -8.12 0.50
C PHE A 146 1.63 -9.39 -0.20
N VAL A 147 2.92 -9.72 -0.10
CA VAL A 147 3.50 -10.95 -0.68
C VAL A 147 2.82 -12.22 -0.14
N PHE A 148 2.39 -12.20 1.13
CA PHE A 148 1.63 -13.31 1.71
C PHE A 148 0.24 -13.45 1.08
N LEU A 149 -0.41 -12.35 0.74
CA LEU A 149 -1.73 -12.34 0.09
C LEU A 149 -1.63 -12.73 -1.39
N ASP A 150 -0.62 -12.24 -2.10
CA ASP A 150 -0.34 -12.55 -3.52
C ASP A 150 0.21 -13.99 -3.65
N LYS A 151 -0.70 -14.96 -3.76
CA LYS A 151 -0.36 -16.39 -3.79
C LYS A 151 0.28 -16.83 -5.08
N ASN A 152 -0.15 -16.25 -6.20
CA ASN A 152 0.37 -16.59 -7.54
C ASN A 152 1.62 -15.80 -7.91
N LYS A 153 2.00 -14.79 -7.08
CA LYS A 153 3.18 -13.93 -7.24
C LYS A 153 3.17 -13.12 -8.54
N ASP A 154 2.00 -12.67 -8.95
CA ASP A 154 1.85 -11.82 -10.13
C ASP A 154 2.00 -10.32 -9.82
N GLY A 155 2.10 -9.94 -8.54
CA GLY A 155 2.24 -8.56 -8.07
C GLY A 155 0.92 -7.88 -7.78
N TYR A 156 -0.18 -8.64 -7.81
CA TYR A 156 -1.52 -8.19 -7.49
C TYR A 156 -2.19 -9.16 -6.50
N VAL A 157 -3.21 -8.69 -5.81
CA VAL A 157 -4.06 -9.54 -4.97
C VAL A 157 -5.45 -9.60 -5.59
N SER A 158 -5.89 -10.78 -5.96
CA SER A 158 -7.24 -11.04 -6.44
C SER A 158 -8.22 -11.30 -5.29
N ARG A 159 -9.52 -11.19 -5.57
CA ARG A 159 -10.58 -11.56 -4.61
C ARG A 159 -10.46 -13.01 -4.14
N SER A 160 -10.05 -13.93 -5.01
CA SER A 160 -9.87 -15.35 -4.66
C SER A 160 -8.70 -15.56 -3.70
N GLU A 161 -7.59 -14.88 -3.90
CA GLU A 161 -6.41 -14.94 -3.03
C GLU A 161 -6.70 -14.35 -1.65
N MET A 162 -7.38 -13.20 -1.59
CA MET A 162 -7.81 -12.62 -0.35
C MET A 162 -8.74 -13.57 0.43
N THR A 163 -9.71 -14.19 -0.25
CA THR A 163 -10.62 -15.16 0.36
C THR A 163 -9.87 -16.39 0.87
N GLN A 164 -8.92 -16.91 0.09
CA GLN A 164 -8.08 -18.04 0.49
C GLN A 164 -7.25 -17.70 1.71
N ALA A 165 -6.55 -16.58 1.74
CA ALA A 165 -5.69 -16.16 2.84
C ALA A 165 -6.45 -16.05 4.17
N VAL A 166 -7.68 -15.54 4.12
CA VAL A 166 -8.53 -15.41 5.30
C VAL A 166 -9.14 -16.74 5.72
N THR A 167 -9.53 -17.60 4.77
CA THR A 167 -10.09 -18.94 5.07
C THR A 167 -9.05 -19.86 5.72
N GLU A 168 -7.80 -19.81 5.24
CA GLU A 168 -6.67 -20.55 5.81
C GLU A 168 -6.40 -20.17 7.29
N SER A 169 -6.86 -19.00 7.72
CA SER A 169 -6.73 -18.52 9.12
C SER A 169 -7.71 -19.17 10.09
N GLY A 170 -8.64 -20.01 9.64
CA GLY A 170 -9.51 -20.85 10.49
C GLY A 170 -10.76 -20.17 11.06
N GLU A 171 -11.10 -18.96 10.60
CA GLU A 171 -12.29 -18.24 11.08
C GLU A 171 -13.51 -18.51 10.20
N GLY A 172 -14.47 -19.30 10.69
CA GLY A 172 -15.64 -19.79 9.93
C GLY A 172 -16.65 -18.72 9.42
N SER A 173 -16.50 -17.44 9.77
CA SER A 173 -17.38 -16.34 9.28
C SER A 173 -16.68 -15.42 8.25
N THR A 174 -15.52 -15.75 7.83
CA THR A 174 -14.49 -14.87 7.26
C THR A 174 -14.66 -14.52 5.78
N GLY A 175 -15.39 -15.31 5.01
CA GLY A 175 -15.55 -15.04 3.57
C GLY A 175 -16.17 -13.67 3.27
N ARG A 176 -17.17 -13.24 4.03
CA ARG A 176 -17.80 -11.92 3.88
C ARG A 176 -16.87 -10.78 4.29
N ILE A 177 -16.08 -10.99 5.36
CA ILE A 177 -15.11 -9.99 5.82
C ILE A 177 -13.99 -9.83 4.79
N ALA A 178 -13.46 -10.95 4.26
CA ALA A 178 -12.46 -10.92 3.20
C ALA A 178 -12.93 -10.18 1.96
N ILE A 179 -14.16 -10.45 1.51
CA ILE A 179 -14.76 -9.77 0.36
C ILE A 179 -14.90 -8.27 0.63
N LYS A 180 -15.40 -7.89 1.81
CA LYS A 180 -15.54 -6.47 2.19
C LYS A 180 -14.18 -5.77 2.20
N ARG A 181 -13.15 -6.39 2.80
CA ARG A 181 -11.80 -5.83 2.82
C ARG A 181 -11.19 -5.72 1.42
N PHE A 182 -11.42 -6.70 0.58
CA PHE A 182 -11.01 -6.62 -0.83
C PHE A 182 -11.69 -5.44 -1.55
N GLU A 183 -13.00 -5.26 -1.36
CA GLU A 183 -13.76 -4.17 -1.97
C GLU A 183 -13.36 -2.77 -1.45
N GLU A 184 -12.87 -2.69 -0.22
CA GLU A 184 -12.29 -1.46 0.36
C GLU A 184 -10.91 -1.15 -0.23
N MET A 185 -10.13 -2.16 -0.60
CA MET A 185 -8.82 -2.02 -1.23
C MET A 185 -8.91 -1.74 -2.73
N ASP A 186 -9.75 -2.49 -3.45
CA ASP A 186 -9.97 -2.38 -4.91
C ASP A 186 -10.69 -1.07 -5.24
N TRP A 187 -9.93 -0.01 -5.31
CA TRP A 187 -10.43 1.35 -5.37
C TRP A 187 -10.88 1.75 -6.77
N ASP A 188 -10.11 1.40 -7.78
CA ASP A 188 -10.42 1.65 -9.19
C ASP A 188 -11.46 0.65 -9.76
N LYS A 189 -11.86 -0.35 -8.92
CA LYS A 189 -12.84 -1.39 -9.26
C LYS A 189 -12.45 -2.24 -10.47
N ASN A 190 -11.16 -2.43 -10.67
CA ASN A 190 -10.64 -3.27 -11.74
C ASN A 190 -10.65 -4.78 -11.40
N GLY A 191 -10.95 -5.15 -10.15
CA GLY A 191 -11.04 -6.52 -9.66
C GLY A 191 -9.72 -7.10 -9.17
N MET A 192 -8.67 -6.29 -9.10
CA MET A 192 -7.35 -6.63 -8.58
C MET A 192 -6.89 -5.53 -7.63
N VAL A 193 -6.08 -5.88 -6.66
CA VAL A 193 -5.48 -4.91 -5.71
C VAL A 193 -3.99 -4.86 -5.95
N ASN A 194 -3.48 -3.72 -6.34
CA ASN A 194 -2.04 -3.48 -6.41
C ASN A 194 -1.47 -3.05 -5.04
N PHE A 195 -0.14 -3.00 -4.92
CA PHE A 195 0.48 -2.69 -3.62
C PHE A 195 0.14 -1.29 -3.10
N LYS A 196 -0.01 -0.30 -3.98
CA LYS A 196 -0.41 1.06 -3.60
C LYS A 196 -1.81 1.08 -2.99
N GLU A 197 -2.78 0.44 -3.63
CA GLU A 197 -4.15 0.33 -3.12
C GLU A 197 -4.22 -0.40 -1.78
N PHE A 198 -3.44 -1.48 -1.62
CA PHE A 198 -3.28 -2.16 -0.35
C PHE A 198 -2.77 -1.21 0.74
N LEU A 199 -1.73 -0.42 0.47
CA LEU A 199 -1.17 0.53 1.44
C LEU A 199 -2.17 1.60 1.85
N PHE A 200 -2.92 2.15 0.90
CA PHE A 200 -3.95 3.15 1.21
C PHE A 200 -5.06 2.61 2.10
N ALA A 201 -5.57 1.43 1.79
CA ALA A 201 -6.55 0.79 2.65
C ALA A 201 -5.98 0.50 4.04
N PHE A 202 -4.70 0.09 4.10
CA PHE A 202 -4.01 -0.20 5.35
C PHE A 202 -3.86 1.04 6.23
N THR A 203 -3.41 2.18 5.69
CA THR A 203 -3.29 3.45 6.44
C THR A 203 -4.64 3.89 7.02
N ARG A 204 -5.73 3.73 6.27
CA ARG A 204 -7.09 4.01 6.74
C ARG A 204 -7.51 3.07 7.88
N TRP A 205 -7.22 1.77 7.78
CA TRP A 205 -7.56 0.83 8.86
C TRP A 205 -6.77 1.06 10.14
N CYS A 206 -5.57 1.64 10.05
CA CYS A 206 -4.78 2.06 11.20
C CYS A 206 -5.21 3.42 11.76
N GLY A 207 -6.21 4.11 11.17
CA GLY A 207 -6.63 5.44 11.60
C GLY A 207 -5.56 6.52 11.40
N VAL A 208 -4.65 6.29 10.46
CA VAL A 208 -3.61 7.26 10.14
C VAL A 208 -4.21 8.37 9.28
N GLY A 209 -4.27 9.58 9.82
CA GLY A 209 -4.82 10.76 9.13
C GLY A 209 -6.30 11.07 9.41
N GLU A 210 -7.02 10.27 10.19
CA GLU A 210 -8.45 10.52 10.46
C GLU A 210 -8.72 11.65 11.49
N ASN A 211 -7.70 12.19 12.15
CA ASN A 211 -7.90 13.20 13.20
C ASN A 211 -7.97 14.65 12.68
N GLU A 212 -7.85 14.89 11.39
CA GLU A 212 -7.82 16.27 10.84
C GLU A 212 -9.15 16.70 10.21
N ASP A 213 -10.06 15.77 9.88
CA ASP A 213 -11.32 16.07 9.20
C ASP A 213 -12.55 16.12 10.15
N GLU A 214 -12.44 15.75 11.44
CA GLU A 214 -13.59 15.72 12.37
C GLU A 214 -13.83 17.02 13.16
N GLU A 215 -12.90 17.99 13.17
CA GLU A 215 -13.11 19.25 13.93
C GLU A 215 -13.90 20.35 13.19
N GLU A 216 -14.19 20.21 11.89
CA GLU A 216 -14.96 21.25 11.17
C GLU A 216 -16.49 21.04 11.16
N GLY A 217 -17.01 19.99 11.81
CA GLY A 217 -18.43 19.59 11.74
C GLY A 217 -19.32 19.99 12.91
N GLU A 218 -18.82 20.45 14.06
CA GLU A 218 -19.64 20.68 15.28
C GLU A 218 -19.73 22.11 15.79
N GLU A 219 -19.51 23.14 14.99
CA GLU A 219 -19.91 24.51 15.36
C GLU A 219 -20.91 25.08 14.36
N LYS A 220 -22.17 24.63 14.44
CA LYS A 220 -23.38 25.49 14.13
C LYS A 220 -24.67 24.70 14.38
N ASN A 221 -25.14 24.67 15.62
CA ASN A 221 -26.58 24.83 15.92
C ASN A 221 -26.75 25.25 17.36
#